data_4d33660d12e92fc319cf05544ad85de0
#
_entry.id   4d33660d12e92fc319cf05544ad85de0
#
_cell.length_a   1.000
_cell.length_b   1.000
_cell.length_c   1.000
_cell.angle_alpha   90.00
_cell.angle_beta   90.00
_cell.angle_gamma   90.00
#
_symmetry.space_group_name_H-M   'P 1'
#
loop_
_entity.id
_entity.type
_entity.pdbx_description
1 polymer ?
#
loop_
_entity_poly.entity_id
_entity_poly.type
_entity_poly.pdbx_seq_one_letter_code
_entity_poly.pdbx_strand_id
1 'polypeptide(L)'
;DADLVDKFVFYRIKGGLGIATVAANAIFASVTGSSIASASVFTRVAVPEMQRFGYKPRFTVGVVAGSSVLGMLIPPSAMLIIYAIVTEQSIGQMFVAGIIPGILLSIAFSILILILAYAVPSWVGGVEAKDVANEDWAKMTFWVLIKKLFPIVLLISVVLGGIYGGI
;
A
#
# COMPACT_ATOMS: atom_id res chain seq x y z
N ASP A 1 -11.48 13.97 17.99
CA ASP A 1 -11.80 12.52 18.06
C ASP A 1 -11.21 11.72 16.89
N ALA A 2 -10.89 12.34 15.75
CA ALA A 2 -10.19 11.68 14.63
C ALA A 2 -8.71 11.37 14.96
N ASP A 3 -8.07 12.19 15.77
CA ASP A 3 -6.70 11.99 16.28
C ASP A 3 -6.53 10.71 17.11
N LEU A 4 -7.62 10.23 17.72
CA LEU A 4 -7.61 9.01 18.53
C LEU A 4 -7.61 7.74 17.66
N VAL A 5 -8.28 7.78 16.50
CA VAL A 5 -8.37 6.63 15.60
C VAL A 5 -7.03 6.39 14.90
N ASP A 6 -6.36 7.45 14.45
CA ASP A 6 -5.05 7.33 13.80
C ASP A 6 -3.96 6.88 14.77
N LYS A 7 -3.97 7.39 16.01
CA LYS A 7 -3.06 6.94 17.07
C LYS A 7 -3.36 5.51 17.55
N PHE A 8 -4.64 5.11 17.52
CA PHE A 8 -5.05 3.82 18.07
C PHE A 8 -4.82 2.65 17.12
N VAL A 9 -4.99 2.83 15.82
CA VAL A 9 -4.96 1.74 14.84
C VAL A 9 -3.54 1.39 14.42
N PHE A 10 -2.69 2.37 14.15
CA PHE A 10 -1.37 2.09 13.58
C PHE A 10 -0.25 1.88 14.61
N TYR A 11 -0.35 2.48 15.80
CA TYR A 11 0.70 2.37 16.83
C TYR A 11 0.46 1.28 17.88
N ARG A 12 -0.77 0.83 18.04
CA ARG A 12 -1.12 -0.18 19.05
C ARG A 12 -1.19 -1.61 18.51
N ILE A 13 -1.27 -1.76 17.21
CA ILE A 13 -1.29 -3.07 16.56
C ILE A 13 0.14 -3.48 16.21
N LYS A 14 0.61 -4.59 16.77
CA LYS A 14 1.87 -5.19 16.36
C LYS A 14 1.82 -5.44 14.84
N GLY A 15 2.78 -4.87 14.10
CA GLY A 15 2.76 -4.96 12.62
C GLY A 15 2.06 -3.80 11.89
N GLY A 16 1.53 -2.79 12.61
CA GLY A 16 0.80 -1.67 12.01
C GLY A 16 1.57 -0.95 10.90
N LEU A 17 2.88 -0.73 11.08
CA LEU A 17 3.72 -0.11 10.05
C LEU A 17 3.85 -0.99 8.79
N GLY A 18 3.86 -2.32 8.94
CA GLY A 18 3.82 -3.24 7.81
C GLY A 18 2.50 -3.15 7.04
N ILE A 19 1.36 -3.06 7.74
CA ILE A 19 0.03 -2.88 7.12
C ILE A 19 -0.05 -1.53 6.42
N ALA A 20 0.44 -0.46 7.05
CA ALA A 20 0.52 0.86 6.43
C ALA A 20 1.36 0.83 5.15
N THR A 21 2.45 0.08 5.13
CA THR A 21 3.28 -0.13 3.94
C THR A 21 2.51 -0.85 2.83
N VAL A 22 1.72 -1.88 3.15
CA VAL A 22 0.85 -2.56 2.15
C VAL A 22 -0.17 -1.59 1.57
N ALA A 23 -0.86 -0.82 2.41
CA ALA A 23 -1.84 0.15 1.97
C ALA A 23 -1.22 1.25 1.10
N ALA A 24 -0.07 1.80 1.52
CA ALA A 24 0.67 2.80 0.76
C ALA A 24 1.16 2.23 -0.58
N ASN A 25 1.61 0.97 -0.60
CA ASN A 25 2.02 0.27 -1.81
C ASN A 25 0.83 0.05 -2.76
N ALA A 26 -0.33 -0.32 -2.24
CA ALA A 26 -1.56 -0.46 -3.03
C ALA A 26 -1.97 0.87 -3.70
N ILE A 27 -1.92 1.97 -2.95
CA ILE A 27 -2.19 3.32 -3.47
C ILE A 27 -1.16 3.73 -4.53
N PHE A 28 0.12 3.52 -4.26
CA PHE A 28 1.19 3.83 -5.22
C PHE A 28 1.08 2.96 -6.49
N ALA A 29 0.70 1.70 -6.32
CA ALA A 29 0.46 0.76 -7.40
C ALA A 29 -0.63 1.25 -8.36
N SER A 30 -1.71 1.80 -7.81
CA SER A 30 -2.82 2.37 -8.61
C SER A 30 -2.42 3.60 -9.44
N VAL A 31 -1.28 4.22 -9.13
CA VAL A 31 -0.76 5.37 -9.90
C VAL A 31 0.27 4.92 -10.93
N THR A 32 1.16 4.00 -10.53
CA THR A 32 2.30 3.61 -11.37
C THR A 32 2.01 2.43 -12.29
N GLY A 33 1.06 1.57 -11.91
CA GLY A 33 0.74 0.34 -12.64
C GLY A 33 1.92 -0.64 -12.78
N SER A 34 2.97 -0.48 -11.95
CA SER A 34 4.23 -1.23 -12.07
C SER A 34 4.72 -1.75 -10.72
N SER A 35 4.84 -3.07 -10.61
CA SER A 35 5.41 -3.73 -9.42
C SER A 35 6.88 -3.39 -9.22
N ILE A 36 7.66 -3.24 -10.29
CA ILE A 36 9.09 -2.92 -10.24
C ILE A 36 9.29 -1.51 -9.69
N ALA A 37 8.51 -0.53 -10.17
CA ALA A 37 8.56 0.83 -9.67
C ALA A 37 8.18 0.88 -8.18
N SER A 38 7.10 0.19 -7.79
CA SER A 38 6.64 0.05 -6.42
C SER A 38 7.73 -0.54 -5.52
N ALA A 39 8.28 -1.70 -5.89
CA ALA A 39 9.36 -2.35 -5.13
C ALA A 39 10.56 -1.43 -4.95
N SER A 40 10.98 -0.73 -6.00
CA SER A 40 12.15 0.15 -5.98
C SER A 40 11.96 1.34 -5.03
N VAL A 41 10.81 1.99 -5.08
CA VAL A 41 10.49 3.14 -4.23
C VAL A 41 10.35 2.71 -2.77
N PHE A 42 9.54 1.68 -2.49
CA PHE A 42 9.28 1.27 -1.11
C PHE A 42 10.47 0.59 -0.44
N THR A 43 11.38 -0.03 -1.21
CA THR A 43 12.66 -0.51 -0.66
C THR A 43 13.51 0.64 -0.14
N ARG A 44 13.46 1.81 -0.78
CA ARG A 44 14.23 2.99 -0.34
C ARG A 44 13.56 3.76 0.79
N VAL A 45 12.24 3.75 0.86
CA VAL A 45 11.47 4.58 1.80
C VAL A 45 10.99 3.76 2.99
N ALA A 46 10.28 2.65 2.76
CA ALA A 46 9.63 1.89 3.81
C ALA A 46 10.59 0.94 4.56
N VAL A 47 11.54 0.33 3.86
CA VAL A 47 12.48 -0.62 4.51
C VAL A 47 13.31 0.06 5.60
N PRO A 48 14.02 1.18 5.35
CA PRO A 48 14.79 1.82 6.41
C PRO A 48 13.90 2.34 7.53
N GLU A 49 12.72 2.84 7.22
CA GLU A 49 11.78 3.33 8.24
C GLU A 49 11.31 2.18 9.15
N MET A 50 10.86 1.07 8.58
CA MET A 50 10.49 -0.11 9.36
C MET A 50 11.66 -0.62 10.21
N GLN A 51 12.90 -0.59 9.69
CA GLN A 51 14.09 -1.00 10.44
C GLN A 51 14.40 -0.07 11.62
N ARG A 52 14.18 1.25 11.46
CA ARG A 52 14.28 2.22 12.57
C ARG A 52 13.33 1.90 13.71
N PHE A 53 12.16 1.35 13.42
CA PHE A 53 11.19 0.85 14.41
C PHE A 53 11.48 -0.58 14.90
N GLY A 54 12.68 -1.10 14.63
CA GLY A 54 13.14 -2.40 15.13
C GLY A 54 12.62 -3.61 14.37
N TYR A 55 11.99 -3.42 13.21
CA TYR A 55 11.59 -4.55 12.37
C TYR A 55 12.81 -5.25 11.76
N LYS A 56 12.80 -6.57 11.71
CA LYS A 56 13.89 -7.33 11.10
C LYS A 56 13.97 -7.10 9.58
N PRO A 57 15.19 -6.99 9.01
CA PRO A 57 15.37 -6.75 7.58
C PRO A 57 14.64 -7.75 6.69
N ARG A 58 14.65 -9.02 7.05
CA ARG A 58 13.95 -10.07 6.29
C ARG A 58 12.44 -9.84 6.21
N PHE A 59 11.85 -9.36 7.31
CA PHE A 59 10.43 -9.06 7.36
C PHE A 59 10.10 -7.82 6.53
N THR A 60 10.87 -6.74 6.68
CA THR A 60 10.64 -5.47 5.95
C THR A 60 10.75 -5.65 4.44
N VAL A 61 11.79 -6.36 3.98
CA VAL A 61 11.97 -6.67 2.55
C VAL A 61 10.84 -7.57 2.05
N GLY A 62 10.43 -8.58 2.85
CA GLY A 62 9.30 -9.46 2.51
C GLY A 62 7.99 -8.71 2.35
N VAL A 63 7.69 -7.77 3.25
CA VAL A 63 6.49 -6.92 3.16
C VAL A 63 6.49 -6.07 1.90
N VAL A 64 7.62 -5.42 1.58
CA VAL A 64 7.74 -4.57 0.39
C VAL A 64 7.67 -5.42 -0.88
N ALA A 65 8.41 -6.51 -0.96
CA ALA A 65 8.43 -7.39 -2.13
C ALA A 65 7.05 -8.01 -2.39
N GLY A 66 6.39 -8.53 -1.34
CA GLY A 66 5.05 -9.09 -1.46
C GLY A 66 4.02 -8.06 -1.89
N SER A 67 3.95 -6.92 -1.19
CA SER A 67 2.94 -5.89 -1.49
C SER A 67 3.15 -5.19 -2.83
N SER A 68 4.37 -5.17 -3.38
CA SER A 68 4.63 -4.56 -4.69
C SER A 68 3.92 -5.29 -5.85
N VAL A 69 3.56 -6.57 -5.67
CA VAL A 69 2.76 -7.34 -6.65
C VAL A 69 1.40 -6.71 -6.90
N LEU A 70 0.87 -5.92 -5.95
CA LEU A 70 -0.39 -5.19 -6.12
C LEU A 70 -0.37 -4.27 -7.35
N GLY A 71 0.81 -3.79 -7.77
CA GLY A 71 0.97 -2.99 -8.98
C GLY A 71 0.62 -3.70 -10.30
N MET A 72 0.51 -5.03 -10.28
CA MET A 72 0.07 -5.79 -11.45
C MET A 72 -1.45 -6.00 -11.47
N LEU A 73 -2.12 -5.89 -10.32
CA LEU A 73 -3.56 -6.20 -10.17
C LEU A 73 -4.42 -4.96 -10.01
N ILE A 74 -3.95 -3.95 -9.28
CA ILE A 74 -4.72 -2.74 -9.02
C ILE A 74 -4.66 -1.84 -10.25
N PRO A 75 -5.80 -1.48 -10.86
CA PRO A 75 -5.85 -0.58 -12.02
C PRO A 75 -5.46 0.87 -11.65
N PRO A 76 -4.88 1.61 -12.64
CA PRO A 76 -4.43 1.17 -13.95
C PRO A 76 -3.14 0.35 -13.91
N SER A 77 -3.12 -0.83 -14.51
CA SER A 77 -1.97 -1.73 -14.52
C SER A 77 -1.49 -1.98 -15.95
N ALA A 78 -0.19 -1.81 -16.19
CA ALA A 78 0.42 -2.06 -17.48
C ALA A 78 0.25 -3.53 -17.93
N MET A 79 0.31 -4.47 -16.96
CA MET A 79 0.12 -5.89 -17.25
C MET A 79 -1.30 -6.22 -17.69
N LEU A 80 -2.31 -5.61 -17.09
CA LEU A 80 -3.70 -5.79 -17.50
C LEU A 80 -3.96 -5.21 -18.89
N ILE A 81 -3.30 -4.10 -19.26
CA ILE A 81 -3.38 -3.54 -20.60
C ILE A 81 -2.79 -4.51 -21.64
N ILE A 82 -1.58 -5.02 -21.37
CA ILE A 82 -0.92 -5.99 -22.27
C ILE A 82 -1.79 -7.23 -22.42
N TYR A 83 -2.30 -7.74 -21.32
CA TYR A 83 -3.19 -8.91 -21.33
C TYR A 83 -4.45 -8.66 -22.16
N ALA A 84 -5.10 -7.50 -21.99
CA ALA A 84 -6.29 -7.13 -22.74
C ALA A 84 -6.01 -7.09 -24.26
N ILE A 85 -4.87 -6.53 -24.67
CA ILE A 85 -4.46 -6.45 -26.08
C ILE A 85 -4.25 -7.88 -26.65
N VAL A 86 -3.50 -8.71 -25.93
CA VAL A 86 -3.17 -10.07 -26.41
C VAL A 86 -4.41 -10.96 -26.48
N THR A 87 -5.37 -10.77 -25.59
CA THR A 87 -6.63 -11.56 -25.56
C THR A 87 -7.77 -10.92 -26.33
N GLU A 88 -7.54 -9.80 -27.00
CA GLU A 88 -8.57 -9.05 -27.73
C GLU A 88 -9.78 -8.66 -26.86
N GLN A 89 -9.53 -8.41 -25.56
CA GLN A 89 -10.54 -8.03 -24.58
C GLN A 89 -10.53 -6.51 -24.33
N SER A 90 -11.64 -6.00 -23.83
CA SER A 90 -11.72 -4.58 -23.42
C SER A 90 -10.80 -4.28 -22.24
N ILE A 91 -9.94 -3.27 -22.38
CA ILE A 91 -9.06 -2.79 -21.29
C ILE A 91 -9.87 -2.40 -20.05
N GLY A 92 -11.00 -1.71 -20.26
CA GLY A 92 -11.89 -1.32 -19.17
C GLY A 92 -12.45 -2.52 -18.39
N GLN A 93 -12.87 -3.59 -19.09
CA GLN A 93 -13.34 -4.82 -18.44
C GLN A 93 -12.22 -5.52 -17.65
N MET A 94 -11.01 -5.53 -18.18
CA MET A 94 -9.83 -6.08 -17.48
C MET A 94 -9.52 -5.30 -16.21
N PHE A 95 -9.66 -3.97 -16.24
CA PHE A 95 -9.46 -3.14 -15.07
C PHE A 95 -10.50 -3.42 -13.98
N VAL A 96 -11.78 -3.52 -14.35
CA VAL A 96 -12.83 -3.90 -13.38
C VAL A 96 -12.57 -5.28 -12.79
N ALA A 97 -12.17 -6.24 -13.63
CA ALA A 97 -11.84 -7.58 -13.16
C ALA A 97 -10.65 -7.62 -12.18
N GLY A 98 -9.69 -6.69 -12.32
CA GLY A 98 -8.52 -6.57 -11.44
C GLY A 98 -8.82 -5.98 -10.06
N ILE A 99 -9.90 -5.20 -9.88
CA ILE A 99 -10.20 -4.52 -8.61
C ILE A 99 -10.43 -5.51 -7.47
N ILE A 100 -11.31 -6.49 -7.67
CA ILE A 100 -11.67 -7.46 -6.63
C ILE A 100 -10.46 -8.30 -6.20
N PRO A 101 -9.69 -8.94 -7.10
CA PRO A 101 -8.49 -9.66 -6.72
C PRO A 101 -7.44 -8.78 -6.06
N GLY A 102 -7.28 -7.53 -6.51
CA GLY A 102 -6.35 -6.58 -5.92
C GLY A 102 -6.70 -6.23 -4.47
N ILE A 103 -7.98 -5.97 -4.18
CA ILE A 103 -8.46 -5.72 -2.81
C ILE A 103 -8.28 -6.95 -1.94
N LEU A 104 -8.69 -8.13 -2.43
CA LEU A 104 -8.55 -9.39 -1.70
C LEU A 104 -7.08 -9.68 -1.36
N LEU A 105 -6.18 -9.45 -2.30
CA LEU A 105 -4.75 -9.64 -2.08
C LEU A 105 -4.19 -8.63 -1.05
N SER A 106 -4.63 -7.37 -1.09
CA SER A 106 -4.24 -6.36 -0.11
C SER A 106 -4.69 -6.75 1.31
N ILE A 107 -5.90 -7.25 1.44
CA ILE A 107 -6.43 -7.76 2.71
C ILE A 107 -5.65 -9.00 3.16
N ALA A 108 -5.38 -9.93 2.26
CA ALA A 108 -4.62 -11.14 2.56
C ALA A 108 -3.20 -10.81 3.06
N PHE A 109 -2.50 -9.87 2.43
CA PHE A 109 -1.21 -9.39 2.92
C PHE A 109 -1.31 -8.73 4.29
N SER A 110 -2.33 -7.93 4.53
CA SER A 110 -2.56 -7.29 5.84
C SER A 110 -2.80 -8.34 6.94
N ILE A 111 -3.62 -9.35 6.65
CA ILE A 111 -3.86 -10.48 7.56
C ILE A 111 -2.58 -11.27 7.80
N LEU A 112 -1.82 -11.58 6.76
CA LEU A 112 -0.54 -12.29 6.87
C LEU A 112 0.45 -11.54 7.77
N ILE A 113 0.54 -10.22 7.61
CA ILE A 113 1.39 -9.37 8.45
C ILE A 113 0.94 -9.43 9.91
N LEU A 114 -0.36 -9.38 10.18
CA LEU A 114 -0.91 -9.52 11.53
C LEU A 114 -0.56 -10.90 12.12
N ILE A 115 -0.80 -11.97 11.38
CA ILE A 115 -0.47 -13.32 11.83
C ILE A 115 1.02 -13.43 12.17
N LEU A 116 1.90 -12.94 11.31
CA LEU A 116 3.35 -12.96 11.54
C LEU A 116 3.75 -12.08 12.73
N ALA A 117 3.10 -10.93 12.91
CA ALA A 117 3.35 -10.03 14.03
C ALA A 117 3.00 -10.65 15.38
N TYR A 118 1.97 -11.50 15.42
CA TYR A 118 1.57 -12.21 16.64
C TYR A 118 2.30 -13.54 16.82
N ALA A 119 2.56 -14.27 15.73
CA ALA A 119 3.24 -15.57 15.78
C ALA A 119 4.75 -15.43 16.05
N VAL A 120 5.37 -14.40 15.49
CA VAL A 120 6.82 -14.15 15.61
C VAL A 120 7.07 -12.69 16.00
N PRO A 121 6.76 -12.28 17.24
CA PRO A 121 6.92 -10.89 17.69
C PRO A 121 8.34 -10.35 17.53
N SER A 122 9.34 -11.23 17.52
CA SER A 122 10.73 -10.85 17.33
C SER A 122 11.06 -10.30 15.95
N TRP A 123 10.15 -10.43 14.96
CA TRP A 123 10.33 -9.89 13.61
C TRP A 123 9.77 -8.48 13.46
N VAL A 124 8.87 -8.10 14.34
CA VAL A 124 8.02 -6.91 14.26
C VAL A 124 8.38 -5.94 15.38
N GLY A 125 9.61 -5.58 15.53
CA GLY A 125 10.09 -4.55 16.46
C GLY A 125 9.42 -4.49 17.85
N GLY A 126 10.23 -4.42 18.89
CA GLY A 126 9.79 -4.24 20.28
C GLY A 126 10.12 -2.85 20.83
N VAL A 127 10.54 -1.94 19.99
CA VAL A 127 10.79 -0.55 20.42
C VAL A 127 9.43 0.10 20.62
N GLU A 128 9.12 0.48 21.84
CA GLU A 128 7.91 1.24 22.12
C GLU A 128 7.89 2.46 21.19
N ALA A 129 6.85 2.54 20.38
CA ALA A 129 6.62 3.64 19.46
C ALA A 129 6.55 5.01 20.17
N LYS A 130 6.67 5.04 21.49
CA LYS A 130 6.67 6.24 22.33
C LYS A 130 7.86 7.16 22.09
N ASP A 131 9.03 6.61 21.78
CA ASP A 131 10.25 7.45 21.69
C ASP A 131 10.46 8.08 20.32
N VAL A 132 9.85 7.54 19.27
CA VAL A 132 9.98 8.07 17.90
C VAL A 132 8.75 8.88 17.46
N ALA A 133 7.62 8.71 18.16
CA ALA A 133 6.37 9.41 17.85
C ALA A 133 6.40 10.93 18.18
N ASN A 134 7.48 11.45 18.79
CA ASN A 134 7.50 12.80 19.29
C ASN A 134 7.87 13.89 18.28
N GLU A 135 8.32 13.58 17.06
CA GLU A 135 8.85 14.67 16.24
C GLU A 135 8.07 15.04 14.97
N ASP A 136 7.45 14.12 14.22
CA ASP A 136 6.88 14.55 12.93
C ASP A 136 5.50 14.03 12.55
N TRP A 137 5.00 12.95 13.18
CA TRP A 137 3.73 12.32 12.77
C TRP A 137 2.50 12.98 13.44
N ALA A 138 2.69 13.68 14.55
CA ALA A 138 1.61 14.40 15.25
C ALA A 138 1.00 15.55 14.42
N LYS A 139 1.65 15.92 13.31
CA LYS A 139 1.19 17.00 12.41
C LYS A 139 0.50 16.50 11.14
N MET A 140 0.38 15.18 10.92
CA MET A 140 -0.43 14.68 9.83
C MET A 140 -1.91 14.70 10.18
N THR A 141 -2.47 15.89 10.16
CA THR A 141 -3.92 16.13 10.24
C THR A 141 -4.61 15.40 9.08
N PHE A 142 -5.77 14.80 9.32
CA PHE A 142 -6.66 14.19 8.32
C PHE A 142 -6.75 15.02 7.01
N TRP A 143 -6.75 16.34 7.12
CA TRP A 143 -6.71 17.26 5.97
C TRP A 143 -5.44 17.17 5.13
N VAL A 144 -4.29 16.90 5.73
CA VAL A 144 -3.02 16.70 5.00
C VAL A 144 -3.04 15.38 4.25
N LEU A 145 -3.63 14.34 4.86
CA LEU A 145 -3.82 13.04 4.21
C LEU A 145 -4.75 13.18 3.00
N ILE A 146 -5.90 13.83 3.16
CA ILE A 146 -6.83 14.12 2.05
C ILE A 146 -6.15 14.94 0.95
N LYS A 147 -5.42 16.00 1.30
CA LYS A 147 -4.70 16.82 0.32
C LYS A 147 -3.64 16.02 -0.45
N LYS A 148 -2.96 15.09 0.19
CA LYS A 148 -1.97 14.22 -0.45
C LYS A 148 -2.60 13.11 -1.28
N LEU A 149 -3.76 12.59 -0.87
CA LEU A 149 -4.49 11.57 -1.59
C LEU A 149 -5.33 12.13 -2.74
N PHE A 150 -5.79 13.39 -2.63
CA PHE A 150 -6.64 14.04 -3.62
C PHE A 150 -6.09 13.97 -5.07
N PRO A 151 -4.83 14.33 -5.35
CA PRO A 151 -4.30 14.25 -6.71
C PRO A 151 -4.25 12.80 -7.23
N ILE A 152 -4.06 11.82 -6.34
CA ILE A 152 -4.04 10.39 -6.68
C ILE A 152 -5.45 9.92 -7.07
N VAL A 153 -6.43 10.23 -6.23
CA VAL A 153 -7.85 9.91 -6.50
C VAL A 153 -8.34 10.61 -7.76
N LEU A 154 -7.96 11.88 -7.95
CA LEU A 154 -8.27 12.64 -9.15
C LEU A 154 -7.70 11.98 -10.40
N LEU A 155 -6.42 11.60 -10.37
CA LEU A 155 -5.75 10.94 -11.50
C LEU A 155 -6.43 9.61 -11.85
N ILE A 156 -6.71 8.77 -10.85
CA ILE A 156 -7.42 7.51 -11.05
C ILE A 156 -8.81 7.76 -11.64
N SER A 157 -9.53 8.74 -11.12
CA SER A 157 -10.89 9.10 -11.61
C SER A 157 -10.86 9.61 -13.05
N VAL A 158 -9.86 10.41 -13.41
CA VAL A 158 -9.70 10.92 -14.78
C VAL A 158 -9.35 9.79 -15.74
N VAL A 159 -8.41 8.91 -15.37
CA VAL A 159 -8.01 7.77 -16.23
C VAL A 159 -9.17 6.80 -16.41
N LEU A 160 -9.78 6.37 -15.33
CA LEU A 160 -10.92 5.44 -15.43
C LEU A 160 -12.13 6.11 -16.10
N GLY A 161 -12.41 7.38 -15.77
CA GLY A 161 -13.50 8.15 -16.39
C GLY A 161 -13.29 8.34 -17.89
N GLY A 162 -12.06 8.59 -18.35
CA GLY A 162 -11.72 8.65 -19.78
C GLY A 162 -11.95 7.31 -20.47
N ILE A 163 -11.48 6.21 -19.88
CA ILE A 163 -11.64 4.87 -20.45
C ILE A 163 -13.12 4.47 -20.54
N TYR A 164 -13.92 4.76 -19.50
CA TYR A 164 -15.36 4.45 -19.50
C TYR A 164 -16.20 5.47 -20.24
N GLY A 165 -15.74 6.71 -20.31
CA GLY A 165 -16.41 7.78 -21.08
C GLY A 165 -16.19 7.71 -22.59
N GLY A 166 -15.30 6.82 -23.08
CA GLY A 166 -15.04 6.64 -24.51
C GLY A 166 -14.23 7.76 -25.12
N ILE A 167 -13.42 8.48 -24.34
CA ILE A 167 -12.52 9.55 -24.80
C ILE A 167 -11.10 9.02 -24.93
#